data_82fd8aedb42efd20ec15518d1a1dcf2b
#
_entry.id   82fd8aedb42efd20ec15518d1a1dcf2b
#
_cell.length_a   1.000
_cell.length_b   1.000
_cell.length_c   1.000
_cell.angle_alpha   90.00
_cell.angle_beta   90.00
_cell.angle_gamma   90.00
#
_symmetry.space_group_name_H-M   'P 1'
#
loop_
_entity.id
_entity.type
_entity.pdbx_description
1 polymer ?
#
loop_
_entity_poly.entity_id
_entity_poly.type
_entity_poly.pdbx_seq_one_letter_code
_entity_poly.pdbx_strand_id
1 'polypeptide(L)'
;MEEKIQKLAAAVIFSDGEISPDEIQYLEVLAEKMNLDKSNFKRVVQKEIQELIKMDDEEFHNYIKNATSGISDYEIRKSIFNSLMELAIIDGLLDDLETSILGTISEHLEIPLHYFVNNMVYLVKENNVEVTSEFNLSDK
;
A
#
# COMPACT_ATOMS: atom_id res chain seq x y z
N MET A 1 -11.80 -2.04 11.03
CA MET A 1 -10.74 -1.18 10.46
C MET A 1 -9.41 -1.91 10.32
N GLU A 2 -8.98 -2.63 11.33
CA GLU A 2 -7.73 -3.39 11.29
C GLU A 2 -7.65 -4.33 10.09
N GLU A 3 -8.70 -5.09 9.84
CA GLU A 3 -8.75 -6.02 8.72
C GLU A 3 -8.56 -5.33 7.37
N LYS A 4 -9.16 -4.16 7.21
CA LYS A 4 -9.05 -3.41 5.96
C LYS A 4 -7.62 -2.95 5.70
N ILE A 5 -6.96 -2.46 6.74
CA ILE A 5 -5.57 -2.01 6.63
C ILE A 5 -4.65 -3.18 6.31
N GLN A 6 -4.87 -4.34 6.95
CA GLN A 6 -4.10 -5.55 6.68
C GLN A 6 -4.24 -5.98 5.22
N LYS A 7 -5.47 -5.93 4.69
CA LYS A 7 -5.73 -6.30 3.30
C LYS A 7 -5.06 -5.34 2.32
N LEU A 8 -5.11 -4.04 2.60
CA LEU A 8 -4.49 -3.05 1.73
C LEU A 8 -2.96 -3.15 1.77
N ALA A 9 -2.39 -3.38 2.96
CA ALA A 9 -0.95 -3.60 3.07
C ALA A 9 -0.54 -4.84 2.29
N ALA A 10 -1.32 -5.92 2.38
CA ALA A 10 -1.05 -7.13 1.63
C ALA A 10 -1.06 -6.88 0.13
N ALA A 11 -2.02 -6.07 -0.35
CA ALA A 11 -2.11 -5.76 -1.77
C ALA A 11 -0.88 -5.03 -2.28
N VAL A 12 -0.36 -4.10 -1.49
CA VAL A 12 0.86 -3.36 -1.86
C VAL A 12 2.08 -4.28 -1.89
N ILE A 13 2.24 -5.11 -0.86
CA ILE A 13 3.38 -6.03 -0.77
C ILE A 13 3.30 -7.11 -1.85
N PHE A 14 2.10 -7.57 -2.16
CA PHE A 14 1.85 -8.62 -3.15
C PHE A 14 2.54 -8.36 -4.49
N SER A 15 2.71 -7.10 -4.87
CA SER A 15 3.34 -6.75 -6.15
C SER A 15 4.73 -7.36 -6.29
N ASP A 16 5.45 -7.57 -5.19
CA ASP A 16 6.80 -8.12 -5.20
C ASP A 16 6.83 -9.65 -5.12
N GLY A 17 5.68 -10.27 -4.83
CA GLY A 17 5.58 -11.71 -4.70
C GLY A 17 6.09 -12.30 -3.40
N GLU A 18 6.83 -11.52 -2.62
CA GLU A 18 7.34 -11.95 -1.32
C GLU A 18 7.56 -10.74 -0.42
N ILE A 19 7.63 -10.98 0.89
CA ILE A 19 7.82 -9.92 1.86
C ILE A 19 9.31 -9.74 2.16
N SER A 20 9.82 -8.52 1.97
CA SER A 20 11.20 -8.20 2.31
C SER A 20 11.33 -7.94 3.82
N PRO A 21 12.57 -8.04 4.39
CA PRO A 21 12.79 -7.69 5.80
C PRO A 21 12.36 -6.26 6.14
N ASP A 22 12.58 -5.31 5.23
CA ASP A 22 12.19 -3.92 5.45
C ASP A 22 10.68 -3.76 5.53
N GLU A 23 9.94 -4.50 4.67
CA GLU A 23 8.49 -4.49 4.70
C GLU A 23 7.96 -5.09 5.99
N ILE A 24 8.57 -6.19 6.46
CA ILE A 24 8.19 -6.81 7.73
C ILE A 24 8.36 -5.82 8.87
N GLN A 25 9.49 -5.12 8.90
CA GLN A 25 9.76 -4.14 9.94
C GLN A 25 8.73 -2.99 9.90
N TYR A 26 8.38 -2.54 8.70
CA TYR A 26 7.38 -1.48 8.58
C TYR A 26 6.00 -1.94 9.04
N LEU A 27 5.63 -3.19 8.79
CA LEU A 27 4.37 -3.73 9.29
C LEU A 27 4.32 -3.71 10.81
N GLU A 28 5.46 -3.96 11.46
CA GLU A 28 5.54 -3.87 12.92
C GLU A 28 5.32 -2.44 13.41
N VAL A 29 5.93 -1.47 12.72
CA VAL A 29 5.74 -0.05 13.04
C VAL A 29 4.28 0.35 12.88
N LEU A 30 3.66 -0.10 11.80
CA LEU A 30 2.26 0.21 11.52
C LEU A 30 1.33 -0.38 12.59
N ALA A 31 1.57 -1.64 12.98
CA ALA A 31 0.79 -2.29 14.02
C ALA A 31 0.94 -1.56 15.35
N GLU A 32 2.16 -1.12 15.67
CA GLU A 32 2.45 -0.40 16.90
C GLU A 32 1.71 0.95 16.94
N LYS A 33 1.68 1.67 15.82
CA LYS A 33 0.94 2.94 15.72
C LYS A 33 -0.54 2.76 16.00
N MET A 34 -1.08 1.58 15.70
CA MET A 34 -2.50 1.29 15.86
C MET A 34 -2.80 0.52 17.14
N ASN A 35 -1.80 0.31 18.01
CA ASN A 35 -1.93 -0.46 19.25
C ASN A 35 -2.41 -1.89 19.01
N LEU A 36 -1.87 -2.53 17.98
CA LEU A 36 -2.22 -3.89 17.61
C LEU A 36 -1.08 -4.85 17.90
N ASP A 37 -1.39 -6.14 18.03
CA ASP A 37 -0.39 -7.20 18.22
C ASP A 37 0.42 -7.33 16.93
N LYS A 38 1.73 -7.05 17.02
CA LYS A 38 2.62 -7.06 15.86
C LYS A 38 2.67 -8.43 15.17
N SER A 39 2.78 -9.50 15.96
CA SER A 39 2.88 -10.85 15.43
C SER A 39 1.61 -11.26 14.69
N ASN A 40 0.46 -10.96 15.29
CA ASN A 40 -0.81 -11.26 14.65
C ASN A 40 -1.02 -10.44 13.38
N PHE A 41 -0.65 -9.17 13.43
CA PHE A 41 -0.78 -8.27 12.27
C PHE A 41 0.01 -8.82 11.08
N LYS A 42 1.29 -9.16 11.31
CA LYS A 42 2.15 -9.71 10.25
C LYS A 42 1.62 -11.03 9.72
N ARG A 43 1.16 -11.90 10.61
CA ARG A 43 0.63 -13.21 10.22
C ARG A 43 -0.58 -13.07 9.29
N VAL A 44 -1.48 -12.16 9.64
CA VAL A 44 -2.67 -11.92 8.82
C VAL A 44 -2.30 -11.35 7.45
N VAL A 45 -1.37 -10.39 7.41
CA VAL A 45 -0.91 -9.83 6.13
C VAL A 45 -0.29 -10.92 5.27
N GLN A 46 0.55 -11.78 5.83
CA GLN A 46 1.17 -12.87 5.08
C GLN A 46 0.12 -13.83 4.53
N LYS A 47 -0.91 -14.13 5.31
CA LYS A 47 -2.00 -14.99 4.87
C LYS A 47 -2.77 -14.36 3.72
N GLU A 48 -3.04 -13.05 3.81
CA GLU A 48 -3.75 -12.34 2.75
C GLU A 48 -2.96 -12.34 1.44
N ILE A 49 -1.63 -12.22 1.52
CA ILE A 49 -0.78 -12.29 0.32
C ILE A 49 -0.95 -13.64 -0.37
N GLN A 50 -1.02 -14.73 0.39
CA GLN A 50 -1.21 -16.05 -0.18
C GLN A 50 -2.57 -16.17 -0.90
N GLU A 51 -3.59 -15.49 -0.38
CA GLU A 51 -4.89 -15.46 -1.03
C GLU A 51 -4.85 -14.62 -2.31
N LEU A 52 -4.14 -13.51 -2.29
CA LEU A 52 -4.04 -12.62 -3.46
C LEU A 52 -3.36 -13.28 -4.65
N ILE A 53 -2.39 -14.13 -4.40
CA ILE A 53 -1.68 -14.84 -5.46
C ILE A 53 -2.62 -15.68 -6.32
N LYS A 54 -3.72 -16.15 -5.74
CA LYS A 54 -4.69 -17.02 -6.40
C LYS A 54 -5.77 -16.26 -7.16
N MET A 55 -5.83 -14.93 -7.02
CA MET A 55 -6.92 -14.13 -7.59
C MET A 55 -6.66 -13.73 -9.03
N ASP A 56 -7.74 -13.67 -9.83
CA ASP A 56 -7.68 -13.04 -11.14
C ASP A 56 -7.89 -11.54 -11.00
N ASP A 57 -7.82 -10.80 -12.09
CA ASP A 57 -7.91 -9.33 -12.07
C ASP A 57 -9.23 -8.84 -11.48
N GLU A 58 -10.33 -9.49 -11.81
CA GLU A 58 -11.64 -9.09 -11.29
C GLU A 58 -11.72 -9.32 -9.79
N GLU A 59 -11.26 -10.47 -9.32
CA GLU A 59 -11.24 -10.78 -7.91
C GLU A 59 -10.35 -9.81 -7.14
N PHE A 60 -9.19 -9.47 -7.71
CA PHE A 60 -8.28 -8.52 -7.08
C PHE A 60 -8.94 -7.14 -6.97
N HIS A 61 -9.60 -6.71 -8.04
CA HIS A 61 -10.28 -5.41 -8.05
C HIS A 61 -11.37 -5.37 -6.96
N ASN A 62 -12.15 -6.44 -6.85
CA ASN A 62 -13.19 -6.54 -5.81
C ASN A 62 -12.59 -6.57 -4.42
N TYR A 63 -11.44 -7.21 -4.26
CA TYR A 63 -10.72 -7.24 -2.99
C TYR A 63 -10.36 -5.82 -2.54
N ILE A 64 -9.80 -5.02 -3.44
CA ILE A 64 -9.46 -3.62 -3.14
C ILE A 64 -10.73 -2.81 -2.83
N LYS A 65 -11.77 -2.99 -3.63
CA LYS A 65 -13.03 -2.29 -3.42
C LYS A 65 -13.61 -2.56 -2.04
N ASN A 66 -13.60 -3.82 -1.63
CA ASN A 66 -14.12 -4.21 -0.32
C ASN A 66 -13.25 -3.70 0.82
N ALA A 67 -11.94 -3.73 0.64
CA ALA A 67 -11.01 -3.29 1.68
C ALA A 67 -11.04 -1.77 1.87
N THR A 68 -11.48 -1.01 0.88
CA THR A 68 -11.56 0.45 0.98
C THR A 68 -12.96 0.95 1.35
N SER A 69 -13.98 0.11 1.27
CA SER A 69 -15.35 0.53 1.51
C SER A 69 -15.60 0.82 2.99
N GLY A 70 -16.56 1.71 3.25
CA GLY A 70 -16.99 1.99 4.61
C GLY A 70 -16.08 2.87 5.44
N ILE A 71 -15.02 3.40 4.85
CA ILE A 71 -14.13 4.32 5.55
C ILE A 71 -14.59 5.73 5.20
N SER A 72 -15.44 6.31 6.03
CA SER A 72 -16.11 7.58 5.71
C SER A 72 -15.25 8.82 6.01
N ASP A 73 -14.37 8.74 6.99
CA ASP A 73 -13.55 9.89 7.40
C ASP A 73 -12.39 10.09 6.43
N TYR A 74 -12.37 11.24 5.75
CA TYR A 74 -11.34 11.55 4.77
C TYR A 74 -9.93 11.57 5.36
N GLU A 75 -9.78 12.10 6.60
CA GLU A 75 -8.47 12.14 7.23
C GLU A 75 -7.94 10.75 7.53
N ILE A 76 -8.83 9.83 7.88
CA ILE A 76 -8.45 8.43 8.10
C ILE A 76 -8.04 7.79 6.77
N ARG A 77 -8.82 8.01 5.70
CA ARG A 77 -8.47 7.49 4.38
C ARG A 77 -7.11 7.99 3.92
N LYS A 78 -6.86 9.27 4.13
CA LYS A 78 -5.59 9.90 3.77
C LYS A 78 -4.42 9.32 4.57
N SER A 79 -4.63 9.13 5.87
CA SER A 79 -3.61 8.54 6.75
C SER A 79 -3.28 7.10 6.33
N ILE A 80 -4.29 6.31 6.02
CA ILE A 80 -4.09 4.95 5.53
C ILE A 80 -3.28 4.99 4.23
N PHE A 81 -3.67 5.84 3.29
CA PHE A 81 -2.99 5.92 2.01
C PHE A 81 -1.54 6.35 2.16
N ASN A 82 -1.25 7.30 3.05
CA ASN A 82 0.13 7.71 3.32
C ASN A 82 0.97 6.54 3.82
N SER A 83 0.42 5.72 4.71
CA SER A 83 1.13 4.54 5.20
C SER A 83 1.38 3.53 4.09
N LEU A 84 0.44 3.38 3.17
CA LEU A 84 0.61 2.46 2.04
C LEU A 84 1.67 2.96 1.07
N MET A 85 1.75 4.27 0.84
CA MET A 85 2.81 4.84 0.00
C MET A 85 4.19 4.60 0.64
N GLU A 86 4.31 4.81 1.94
CA GLU A 86 5.57 4.55 2.64
C GLU A 86 5.96 3.08 2.55
N LEU A 87 4.99 2.19 2.72
CA LEU A 87 5.23 0.75 2.61
C LEU A 87 5.73 0.38 1.21
N ALA A 88 5.15 1.00 0.18
CA ALA A 88 5.50 0.69 -1.20
C ALA A 88 6.96 1.03 -1.54
N ILE A 89 7.53 2.03 -0.88
CA ILE A 89 8.89 2.48 -1.20
C ILE A 89 9.93 2.07 -0.16
N ILE A 90 9.53 1.30 0.86
CA ILE A 90 10.42 1.02 1.99
C ILE A 90 11.65 0.20 1.60
N ASP A 91 11.58 -0.56 0.52
CA ASP A 91 12.69 -1.35 0.01
C ASP A 91 13.60 -0.56 -0.96
N GLY A 92 13.29 0.71 -1.19
CA GLY A 92 14.09 1.55 -2.06
C GLY A 92 13.72 1.49 -3.54
N LEU A 93 12.65 0.79 -3.89
CA LEU A 93 12.21 0.63 -5.28
C LEU A 93 10.73 1.00 -5.44
N LEU A 94 10.39 1.52 -6.60
CA LEU A 94 9.00 1.76 -6.97
C LEU A 94 8.82 1.35 -8.42
N ASP A 95 8.02 0.31 -8.67
CA ASP A 95 7.81 -0.21 -10.03
C ASP A 95 6.39 0.06 -10.53
N ASP A 96 6.14 -0.35 -11.79
CA ASP A 96 4.86 -0.13 -12.46
C ASP A 96 3.69 -0.78 -11.73
N LEU A 97 3.89 -2.01 -11.26
CA LEU A 97 2.81 -2.75 -10.61
C LEU A 97 2.43 -2.10 -9.27
N GLU A 98 3.43 -1.71 -8.49
CA GLU A 98 3.19 -1.01 -7.22
C GLU A 98 2.46 0.32 -7.47
N THR A 99 2.90 1.08 -8.46
CA THR A 99 2.27 2.35 -8.81
C THR A 99 0.82 2.14 -9.23
N SER A 100 0.57 1.10 -10.03
CA SER A 100 -0.77 0.77 -10.50
C SER A 100 -1.69 0.38 -9.34
N ILE A 101 -1.19 -0.43 -8.41
CA ILE A 101 -1.96 -0.85 -7.24
C ILE A 101 -2.30 0.35 -6.35
N LEU A 102 -1.31 1.22 -6.11
CA LEU A 102 -1.54 2.43 -5.33
C LEU A 102 -2.56 3.34 -6.02
N GLY A 103 -2.50 3.44 -7.35
CA GLY A 103 -3.47 4.22 -8.11
C GLY A 103 -4.89 3.70 -7.93
N THR A 104 -5.06 2.38 -7.99
CA THR A 104 -6.37 1.76 -7.78
C THR A 104 -6.88 2.01 -6.36
N ILE A 105 -6.00 1.86 -5.36
CA ILE A 105 -6.37 2.11 -3.98
C ILE A 105 -6.76 3.57 -3.78
N SER A 106 -5.98 4.51 -4.33
CA SER A 106 -6.27 5.94 -4.19
C SER A 106 -7.63 6.28 -4.77
N GLU A 107 -7.96 5.69 -5.91
CA GLU A 107 -9.24 5.91 -6.56
C GLU A 107 -10.39 5.45 -5.66
N HIS A 108 -10.30 4.25 -5.10
CA HIS A 108 -11.36 3.72 -4.24
C HIS A 108 -11.43 4.43 -2.88
N LEU A 109 -10.32 4.97 -2.40
CA LEU A 109 -10.30 5.80 -1.18
C LEU A 109 -10.70 7.24 -1.46
N GLU A 110 -10.94 7.58 -2.73
CA GLU A 110 -11.29 8.93 -3.16
C GLU A 110 -10.22 9.94 -2.78
N ILE A 111 -8.95 9.54 -2.95
CA ILE A 111 -7.81 10.42 -2.75
C ILE A 111 -7.57 11.15 -4.08
N PRO A 112 -7.49 12.49 -4.09
CA PRO A 112 -7.24 13.21 -5.34
C PRO A 112 -5.93 12.80 -5.99
N LEU A 113 -5.93 12.69 -7.31
CA LEU A 113 -4.74 12.28 -8.05
C LEU A 113 -3.54 13.18 -7.77
N HIS A 114 -3.76 14.49 -7.69
CA HIS A 114 -2.66 15.42 -7.44
C HIS A 114 -2.02 15.19 -6.06
N TYR A 115 -2.81 14.79 -5.07
CA TYR A 115 -2.29 14.47 -3.75
C TYR A 115 -1.38 13.24 -3.84
N PHE A 116 -1.85 12.20 -4.52
CA PHE A 116 -1.07 10.99 -4.73
C PHE A 116 0.27 11.31 -5.42
N VAL A 117 0.21 11.98 -6.55
CA VAL A 117 1.40 12.29 -7.34
C VAL A 117 2.38 13.16 -6.54
N ASN A 118 1.89 14.25 -5.93
CA ASN A 118 2.77 15.17 -5.20
C ASN A 118 3.45 14.51 -4.01
N ASN A 119 2.71 13.71 -3.25
CA ASN A 119 3.30 13.04 -2.10
C ASN A 119 4.25 11.93 -2.50
N MET A 120 3.95 11.22 -3.59
CA MET A 120 4.85 10.17 -4.08
C MET A 120 6.16 10.78 -4.59
N VAL A 121 6.10 11.91 -5.31
CA VAL A 121 7.30 12.61 -5.76
C VAL A 121 8.15 13.02 -4.55
N TYR A 122 7.51 13.57 -3.53
CA TYR A 122 8.21 13.96 -2.31
C TYR A 122 8.90 12.77 -1.65
N LEU A 123 8.18 11.67 -1.45
CA LEU A 123 8.71 10.48 -0.78
C LEU A 123 9.86 9.84 -1.57
N VAL A 124 9.72 9.80 -2.89
CA VAL A 124 10.76 9.24 -3.76
C VAL A 124 12.05 10.04 -3.63
N LYS A 125 11.96 11.36 -3.64
CA LYS A 125 13.13 12.23 -3.52
C LYS A 125 13.76 12.17 -2.13
N GLU A 126 12.92 12.21 -1.08
CA GLU A 126 13.41 12.21 0.30
C GLU A 126 14.09 10.91 0.68
N ASN A 127 13.68 9.80 0.08
CA ASN A 127 14.19 8.49 0.43
C ASN A 127 15.12 7.88 -0.63
N ASN A 128 15.49 8.65 -1.64
CA ASN A 128 16.36 8.19 -2.73
C ASN A 128 15.86 6.88 -3.36
N VAL A 129 14.58 6.82 -3.63
CA VAL A 129 13.94 5.62 -4.19
C VAL A 129 14.24 5.52 -5.68
N GLU A 130 14.58 4.32 -6.13
CA GLU A 130 14.76 4.06 -7.55
C GLU A 130 13.40 3.80 -8.19
N VAL A 131 13.05 4.59 -9.20
CA VAL A 131 11.79 4.44 -9.92
C VAL A 131 12.04 3.63 -11.19
N THR A 132 11.50 2.41 -11.23
CA THR A 132 11.60 1.55 -12.41
C THR A 132 10.31 1.55 -13.21
N SER A 133 9.36 2.35 -12.76
CA SER A 133 8.05 2.52 -13.36
C SER A 133 8.11 3.46 -14.56
N GLU A 134 7.23 3.24 -15.53
CA GLU A 134 7.03 4.18 -16.63
C GLU A 134 6.26 5.40 -16.18
N PHE A 135 5.70 5.36 -14.96
CA PHE A 135 5.03 6.50 -14.36
C PHE A 135 6.08 7.55 -14.03
N ASN A 136 6.05 8.66 -14.75
CA ASN A 136 7.11 9.66 -14.67
C ASN A 136 6.87 10.65 -13.55
N LEU A 137 7.40 10.37 -12.38
CA LEU A 137 7.24 11.21 -11.19
C LEU A 137 8.23 12.38 -11.17
N SER A 138 9.34 12.26 -11.91
CA SER A 138 10.43 13.23 -11.83
C SER A 138 10.33 14.36 -12.83
N ASP A 139 9.49 14.25 -13.82
CA ASP A 139 9.34 15.25 -14.86
C ASP A 139 8.38 16.35 -14.46
N LYS A 140 8.80 17.53 -14.64
CA LYS A 140 7.99 18.73 -14.40
C LYS A 140 7.74 18.95 -12.94
#